data_e859abd452a25a2a2a7df5c1745d3327
#
_entry.id   e859abd452a25a2a2a7df5c1745d3327
#
_cell.length_a   1.000
_cell.length_b   1.000
_cell.length_c   1.000
_cell.angle_alpha   90.00
_cell.angle_beta   90.00
_cell.angle_gamma   90.00
#
_symmetry.space_group_name_H-M   'P 1'
#
loop_
_entity.id
_entity.type
_entity.pdbx_description
1 polymer ?
#
loop_
_entity_poly.entity_id
_entity_poly.type
_entity_poly.pdbx_seq_one_letter_code
_entity_poly.pdbx_strand_id
1 'polypeptide(L)'
;MSALFPAVAARSDRPALRCGADALTYGELARTAGALAARLDGLERVAVWATPDARTAVAVVAALLAGVPAVPLNPRTGERELAHILGDSAPGAVLAGPGDALPAGLAGLPRIDVELDAPDPLPEDGEREVDPESPALIVYTSGTTGPPKGVLLSRRAVAASLDALAEAWAWTSDDVLVHALPLFHVHGLVLGILGPLRRGGEVRHLGAFSVEGVARELGAGGGTVLFGVPTMYHRLADALSGDEGLVRALAGARLLVSGSAALPVHDHERIAAATGRTVVERYGMTETLMNTSVRPGGEPRPGTVGTPLPGVDLRLVDEDGSVLGARDGETVGEVQVRGPNLFSGYLNRPEATAAAFDGDWFRTGDVAVREADGTVRLVGRRATDLIKSGGYKIGAGEIENALLDHPGVREAAVTGEPDPDLGERIVAWVVPSDASAPPAGAELADHVAGLLAPHKRPRTVRYLEALPRNDMGKVLKKALSAAGSG
;
A
#
# COMPACT_ATOMS: atom_id res chain seq x y z
N MET A 1 -26.24 0.71 -13.15
CA MET A 1 -24.78 0.94 -12.89
C MET A 1 -24.05 -0.39 -12.98
N SER A 2 -22.82 -0.41 -13.42
CA SER A 2 -22.02 -1.64 -13.55
C SER A 2 -21.80 -2.25 -12.15
N ALA A 3 -22.01 -3.56 -12.01
CA ALA A 3 -21.69 -4.32 -10.81
C ALA A 3 -20.24 -4.06 -10.36
N LEU A 4 -19.95 -4.11 -9.05
CA LEU A 4 -18.58 -3.95 -8.56
C LEU A 4 -17.68 -5.08 -9.09
N PHE A 5 -18.24 -6.29 -9.24
CA PHE A 5 -17.56 -7.49 -9.73
C PHE A 5 -18.28 -8.14 -10.93
N PRO A 6 -18.23 -7.55 -12.12
CA PRO A 6 -18.94 -8.12 -13.29
C PRO A 6 -18.44 -9.53 -13.64
N ALA A 7 -17.15 -9.84 -13.42
CA ALA A 7 -16.62 -11.17 -13.68
C ALA A 7 -17.12 -12.25 -12.68
N VAL A 8 -17.34 -11.89 -11.42
CA VAL A 8 -17.94 -12.80 -10.42
C VAL A 8 -19.40 -13.05 -10.79
N ALA A 9 -20.13 -12.03 -11.24
CA ALA A 9 -21.51 -12.17 -11.70
C ALA A 9 -21.62 -13.07 -12.96
N ALA A 10 -20.59 -13.13 -13.80
CA ALA A 10 -20.55 -13.99 -15.00
C ALA A 10 -20.38 -15.48 -14.67
N ARG A 11 -19.95 -15.86 -13.47
CA ARG A 11 -19.90 -17.24 -12.95
C ARG A 11 -19.17 -18.23 -13.85
N SER A 12 -18.04 -17.82 -14.44
CA SER A 12 -17.28 -18.67 -15.36
C SER A 12 -16.41 -19.71 -14.61
N ASP A 13 -15.94 -20.74 -15.34
CA ASP A 13 -14.99 -21.74 -14.83
C ASP A 13 -13.53 -21.24 -14.87
N ARG A 14 -13.30 -19.97 -15.22
CA ARG A 14 -11.95 -19.38 -15.18
C ARG A 14 -11.43 -19.33 -13.74
N PRO A 15 -10.13 -19.59 -13.51
CA PRO A 15 -9.51 -19.38 -12.21
C PRO A 15 -9.71 -17.93 -11.73
N ALA A 16 -10.13 -17.75 -10.48
CA ALA A 16 -10.33 -16.45 -9.85
C ALA A 16 -9.32 -16.20 -8.74
N LEU A 17 -9.12 -17.20 -7.87
CA LEU A 17 -8.34 -17.03 -6.65
C LEU A 17 -7.59 -18.31 -6.32
N ARG A 18 -6.31 -18.19 -5.95
CA ARG A 18 -5.50 -19.27 -5.38
C ARG A 18 -4.70 -18.75 -4.18
N CYS A 19 -4.86 -19.41 -3.03
CA CYS A 19 -4.12 -19.15 -1.80
C CYS A 19 -3.62 -20.46 -1.22
N GLY A 20 -2.34 -20.78 -1.38
CA GLY A 20 -1.80 -22.07 -0.98
C GLY A 20 -2.44 -23.24 -1.73
N ALA A 21 -3.09 -24.14 -1.00
CA ALA A 21 -3.82 -25.28 -1.57
C ALA A 21 -5.25 -24.95 -2.01
N ASP A 22 -5.83 -23.86 -1.51
CA ASP A 22 -7.20 -23.44 -1.83
C ASP A 22 -7.21 -22.73 -3.19
N ALA A 23 -8.07 -23.19 -4.09
CA ALA A 23 -8.28 -22.58 -5.40
C ALA A 23 -9.77 -22.51 -5.70
N LEU A 24 -10.20 -21.39 -6.26
CA LEU A 24 -11.60 -21.15 -6.64
C LEU A 24 -11.66 -20.59 -8.07
N THR A 25 -12.55 -21.13 -8.86
CA THR A 25 -13.02 -20.50 -10.10
C THR A 25 -13.95 -19.33 -9.81
N TYR A 26 -14.28 -18.52 -10.81
CA TYR A 26 -15.29 -17.47 -10.67
C TYR A 26 -16.67 -18.02 -10.32
N GLY A 27 -17.02 -19.19 -10.86
CA GLY A 27 -18.27 -19.87 -10.53
C GLY A 27 -18.32 -20.35 -9.08
N GLU A 28 -17.23 -20.95 -8.58
CA GLU A 28 -17.11 -21.38 -7.17
C GLU A 28 -17.10 -20.17 -6.22
N LEU A 29 -16.32 -19.13 -6.54
CA LEU A 29 -16.31 -17.89 -5.76
C LEU A 29 -17.70 -17.25 -5.68
N ALA A 30 -18.43 -17.20 -6.80
CA ALA A 30 -19.77 -16.65 -6.83
C ALA A 30 -20.75 -17.46 -5.96
N ARG A 31 -20.67 -18.80 -6.00
CA ARG A 31 -21.48 -19.68 -5.15
C ARG A 31 -21.17 -19.47 -3.68
N THR A 32 -19.91 -19.59 -3.31
CA THR A 32 -19.46 -19.50 -1.92
C THR A 32 -19.74 -18.13 -1.32
N ALA A 33 -19.37 -17.06 -2.03
CA ALA A 33 -19.63 -15.70 -1.58
C ALA A 33 -21.11 -15.35 -1.57
N GLY A 34 -21.90 -15.85 -2.53
CA GLY A 34 -23.37 -15.66 -2.57
C GLY A 34 -24.10 -16.33 -1.41
N ALA A 35 -23.73 -17.58 -1.09
CA ALA A 35 -24.28 -18.29 0.07
C ALA A 35 -23.94 -17.60 1.40
N LEU A 36 -22.71 -17.11 1.52
CA LEU A 36 -22.31 -16.34 2.70
C LEU A 36 -23.02 -14.99 2.76
N ALA A 37 -23.18 -14.29 1.63
CA ALA A 37 -23.85 -12.99 1.55
C ALA A 37 -25.30 -13.06 2.08
N ALA A 38 -26.03 -14.15 1.79
CA ALA A 38 -27.38 -14.35 2.30
C ALA A 38 -27.44 -14.41 3.85
N ARG A 39 -26.35 -14.82 4.51
CA ARG A 39 -26.24 -14.87 5.99
C ARG A 39 -25.92 -13.52 6.61
N LEU A 40 -25.59 -12.52 5.80
CA LEU A 40 -25.23 -11.16 6.25
C LEU A 40 -26.40 -10.19 6.18
N ASP A 41 -27.57 -10.65 5.74
CA ASP A 41 -28.77 -9.80 5.60
C ASP A 41 -29.15 -9.17 6.94
N GLY A 42 -29.46 -7.87 6.91
CA GLY A 42 -29.81 -7.10 8.10
C GLY A 42 -28.63 -6.63 8.96
N LEU A 43 -27.37 -6.99 8.63
CA LEU A 43 -26.21 -6.46 9.31
C LEU A 43 -25.84 -5.08 8.74
N GLU A 44 -25.55 -4.13 9.61
CA GLU A 44 -25.05 -2.80 9.20
C GLU A 44 -23.58 -2.85 8.76
N ARG A 45 -22.77 -3.69 9.38
CA ARG A 45 -21.34 -3.89 9.14
C ARG A 45 -20.91 -5.24 9.63
N VAL A 46 -19.81 -5.76 9.05
CA VAL A 46 -19.26 -7.05 9.47
C VAL A 46 -17.72 -6.93 9.61
N ALA A 47 -17.19 -7.46 10.71
CA ALA A 47 -15.75 -7.62 10.86
C ALA A 47 -15.27 -8.82 10.04
N VAL A 48 -14.08 -8.71 9.42
CA VAL A 48 -13.42 -9.82 8.72
C VAL A 48 -12.08 -10.06 9.38
N TRP A 49 -11.88 -11.25 9.94
CA TRP A 49 -10.59 -11.67 10.48
C TRP A 49 -9.64 -11.96 9.31
N ALA A 50 -8.85 -10.95 8.93
CA ALA A 50 -8.16 -10.90 7.65
C ALA A 50 -6.83 -11.69 7.65
N THR A 51 -6.93 -13.01 7.79
CA THR A 51 -5.83 -13.94 7.56
C THR A 51 -5.43 -13.97 6.08
N PRO A 52 -4.14 -14.29 5.75
CA PRO A 52 -3.67 -14.27 4.36
C PRO A 52 -4.07 -15.55 3.59
N ASP A 53 -5.37 -15.81 3.49
CA ASP A 53 -5.94 -16.99 2.84
C ASP A 53 -7.18 -16.68 1.97
N ALA A 54 -7.71 -17.69 1.31
CA ALA A 54 -8.86 -17.56 0.40
C ALA A 54 -10.15 -17.14 1.12
N ARG A 55 -10.31 -17.50 2.41
CA ARG A 55 -11.51 -17.20 3.20
C ARG A 55 -11.67 -15.71 3.43
N THR A 56 -10.57 -14.98 3.65
CA THR A 56 -10.61 -13.52 3.73
C THR A 56 -11.16 -12.89 2.44
N ALA A 57 -10.70 -13.35 1.27
CA ALA A 57 -11.20 -12.85 -0.02
C ALA A 57 -12.70 -13.17 -0.20
N VAL A 58 -13.11 -14.42 0.10
CA VAL A 58 -14.54 -14.84 0.05
C VAL A 58 -15.38 -14.00 1.00
N ALA A 59 -14.94 -13.79 2.25
CA ALA A 59 -15.64 -12.99 3.26
C ALA A 59 -15.89 -11.56 2.79
N VAL A 60 -14.85 -10.91 2.26
CA VAL A 60 -14.98 -9.52 1.76
C VAL A 60 -15.87 -9.47 0.53
N VAL A 61 -15.70 -10.38 -0.45
CA VAL A 61 -16.59 -10.42 -1.62
C VAL A 61 -18.03 -10.64 -1.20
N ALA A 62 -18.30 -11.58 -0.27
CA ALA A 62 -19.64 -11.84 0.25
C ALA A 62 -20.27 -10.60 0.93
N ALA A 63 -19.52 -9.90 1.77
CA ALA A 63 -19.97 -8.67 2.40
C ALA A 63 -20.34 -7.61 1.34
N LEU A 64 -19.49 -7.45 0.32
CA LEU A 64 -19.74 -6.52 -0.77
C LEU A 64 -20.95 -6.92 -1.65
N LEU A 65 -21.18 -8.22 -1.89
CA LEU A 65 -22.37 -8.70 -2.60
C LEU A 65 -23.65 -8.46 -1.78
N ALA A 66 -23.58 -8.62 -0.46
CA ALA A 66 -24.69 -8.33 0.45
C ALA A 66 -24.98 -6.83 0.61
N GLY A 67 -24.10 -5.94 0.14
CA GLY A 67 -24.19 -4.49 0.39
C GLY A 67 -23.76 -4.09 1.80
N VAL A 68 -23.11 -4.97 2.54
CA VAL A 68 -22.65 -4.77 3.92
C VAL A 68 -21.21 -4.33 3.94
N PRO A 69 -20.86 -3.19 4.56
CA PRO A 69 -19.47 -2.74 4.70
C PRO A 69 -18.62 -3.74 5.48
N ALA A 70 -17.47 -4.14 4.92
CA ALA A 70 -16.52 -5.00 5.59
C ALA A 70 -15.47 -4.19 6.36
N VAL A 71 -15.15 -4.62 7.58
CA VAL A 71 -14.10 -4.09 8.46
C VAL A 71 -12.97 -5.13 8.54
N PRO A 72 -11.95 -5.07 7.68
CA PRO A 72 -10.84 -6.03 7.72
C PRO A 72 -9.96 -5.76 8.95
N LEU A 73 -9.85 -6.77 9.81
CA LEU A 73 -9.07 -6.73 11.06
C LEU A 73 -7.70 -7.39 10.86
N ASN A 74 -6.65 -6.74 11.30
CA ASN A 74 -5.31 -7.33 11.34
C ASN A 74 -5.24 -8.40 12.45
N PRO A 75 -4.94 -9.68 12.13
CA PRO A 75 -4.83 -10.76 13.12
C PRO A 75 -3.75 -10.54 14.20
N ARG A 76 -2.83 -9.60 13.98
CA ARG A 76 -1.77 -9.23 14.94
C ARG A 76 -2.07 -7.96 15.72
N THR A 77 -3.26 -7.38 15.57
CA THR A 77 -3.66 -6.19 16.33
C THR A 77 -3.70 -6.48 17.83
N GLY A 78 -3.07 -5.62 18.63
CA GLY A 78 -3.09 -5.72 20.08
C GLY A 78 -4.47 -5.45 20.68
N GLU A 79 -4.74 -5.96 21.88
CA GLU A 79 -6.07 -5.92 22.53
C GLU A 79 -6.65 -4.50 22.62
N ARG A 80 -5.85 -3.52 22.99
CA ARG A 80 -6.29 -2.12 23.13
C ARG A 80 -6.74 -1.51 21.81
N GLU A 81 -5.99 -1.76 20.76
CA GLU A 81 -6.30 -1.27 19.42
C GLU A 81 -7.52 -1.99 18.85
N LEU A 82 -7.60 -3.32 19.04
CA LEU A 82 -8.75 -4.11 18.64
C LEU A 82 -10.02 -3.63 19.35
N ALA A 83 -9.97 -3.41 20.67
CA ALA A 83 -11.10 -2.89 21.43
C ALA A 83 -11.57 -1.52 20.91
N HIS A 84 -10.61 -0.65 20.53
CA HIS A 84 -10.94 0.64 19.92
C HIS A 84 -11.64 0.45 18.56
N ILE A 85 -11.09 -0.39 17.67
CA ILE A 85 -11.66 -0.66 16.35
C ILE A 85 -13.09 -1.21 16.47
N LEU A 86 -13.29 -2.19 17.35
CA LEU A 86 -14.60 -2.81 17.56
C LEU A 86 -15.62 -1.83 18.16
N GLY A 87 -15.21 -1.02 19.13
CA GLY A 87 -16.06 0.00 19.74
C GLY A 87 -16.46 1.11 18.76
N ASP A 88 -15.54 1.51 17.88
CA ASP A 88 -15.78 2.58 16.89
C ASP A 88 -16.58 2.07 15.67
N SER A 89 -16.27 0.86 15.15
CA SER A 89 -16.95 0.29 13.98
C SER A 89 -18.24 -0.45 14.30
N ALA A 90 -18.43 -0.91 15.54
CA ALA A 90 -19.60 -1.64 16.03
C ALA A 90 -20.13 -2.69 15.02
N PRO A 91 -19.31 -3.70 14.60
CA PRO A 91 -19.76 -4.72 13.66
C PRO A 91 -20.78 -5.65 14.29
N GLY A 92 -21.78 -6.09 13.50
CA GLY A 92 -22.84 -7.00 13.97
C GLY A 92 -22.40 -8.47 14.05
N ALA A 93 -21.30 -8.84 13.39
CA ALA A 93 -20.74 -10.20 13.40
C ALA A 93 -19.25 -10.17 13.00
N VAL A 94 -18.55 -11.30 13.20
CA VAL A 94 -17.19 -11.52 12.71
C VAL A 94 -17.18 -12.72 11.74
N LEU A 95 -16.60 -12.50 10.54
CA LEU A 95 -16.31 -13.53 9.56
C LEU A 95 -14.88 -14.05 9.79
N ALA A 96 -14.73 -15.37 9.93
CA ALA A 96 -13.44 -16.02 10.16
C ALA A 96 -13.42 -17.42 9.58
N GLY A 97 -12.24 -17.97 9.31
CA GLY A 97 -12.11 -19.38 8.95
C GLY A 97 -12.50 -20.29 10.12
N PRO A 98 -13.07 -21.50 9.87
CA PRO A 98 -13.50 -22.42 10.94
C PRO A 98 -12.43 -22.74 11.98
N GLY A 99 -11.14 -22.77 11.55
CA GLY A 99 -10.00 -23.06 12.40
C GLY A 99 -9.33 -21.82 13.04
N ASP A 100 -9.80 -20.62 12.76
CA ASP A 100 -9.17 -19.40 13.27
C ASP A 100 -9.39 -19.23 14.77
N ALA A 101 -8.29 -19.04 15.50
CA ALA A 101 -8.32 -18.65 16.90
C ALA A 101 -8.58 -17.13 17.01
N LEU A 102 -9.79 -16.77 17.42
CA LEU A 102 -10.15 -15.36 17.60
C LEU A 102 -9.75 -14.88 19.01
N PRO A 103 -9.20 -13.65 19.14
CA PRO A 103 -8.90 -13.07 20.44
C PRO A 103 -10.16 -12.81 21.29
N ALA A 104 -10.01 -12.76 22.60
CA ALA A 104 -11.11 -12.58 23.55
C ALA A 104 -11.97 -11.34 23.26
N GLY A 105 -11.40 -10.28 22.71
CA GLY A 105 -12.14 -9.08 22.30
C GLY A 105 -13.25 -9.32 21.28
N LEU A 106 -13.18 -10.40 20.50
CA LEU A 106 -14.21 -10.79 19.52
C LEU A 106 -15.25 -11.79 20.07
N ALA A 107 -15.05 -12.32 21.27
CA ALA A 107 -15.94 -13.36 21.84
C ALA A 107 -17.39 -12.91 22.04
N GLY A 108 -17.65 -11.59 22.12
CA GLY A 108 -18.98 -11.02 22.24
C GLY A 108 -19.74 -10.88 20.92
N LEU A 109 -19.08 -11.10 19.77
CA LEU A 109 -19.70 -10.99 18.46
C LEU A 109 -20.17 -12.36 17.95
N PRO A 110 -21.34 -12.44 17.29
CA PRO A 110 -21.71 -13.63 16.53
C PRO A 110 -20.61 -13.99 15.52
N ARG A 111 -20.09 -15.22 15.60
CA ARG A 111 -19.12 -15.74 14.64
C ARG A 111 -19.86 -16.38 13.46
N ILE A 112 -19.43 -16.05 12.27
CA ILE A 112 -19.91 -16.66 11.02
C ILE A 112 -18.69 -17.29 10.36
N ASP A 113 -18.64 -18.63 10.32
CA ASP A 113 -17.57 -19.34 9.66
C ASP A 113 -17.66 -19.22 8.15
N VAL A 114 -16.49 -18.95 7.52
CA VAL A 114 -16.31 -18.82 6.07
C VAL A 114 -15.84 -20.15 5.54
N GLU A 115 -16.77 -20.92 5.00
CA GLU A 115 -16.48 -22.18 4.30
C GLU A 115 -16.14 -21.89 2.84
N LEU A 116 -15.28 -22.71 2.22
CA LEU A 116 -14.96 -22.59 0.79
C LEU A 116 -15.84 -23.51 -0.08
N ASP A 117 -16.47 -24.49 0.52
CA ASP A 117 -17.39 -25.40 -0.14
C ASP A 117 -18.83 -24.94 0.09
N ALA A 118 -19.46 -24.37 -0.93
CA ALA A 118 -20.87 -23.97 -0.85
C ALA A 118 -21.77 -25.07 -1.39
N PRO A 119 -22.91 -25.36 -0.71
CA PRO A 119 -23.90 -26.28 -1.24
C PRO A 119 -24.59 -25.71 -2.49
N ASP A 120 -24.97 -26.57 -3.44
CA ASP A 120 -25.91 -26.24 -4.52
C ASP A 120 -27.35 -26.34 -3.99
N PRO A 121 -28.31 -25.52 -4.48
CA PRO A 121 -28.16 -24.50 -5.51
C PRO A 121 -27.91 -23.08 -4.98
N LEU A 122 -27.34 -22.23 -5.86
CA LEU A 122 -27.21 -20.79 -5.62
C LEU A 122 -28.56 -20.13 -5.33
N PRO A 123 -28.61 -19.12 -4.46
CA PRO A 123 -29.67 -18.13 -4.49
C PRO A 123 -29.76 -17.54 -5.90
N GLU A 124 -30.95 -17.48 -6.49
CA GLU A 124 -31.17 -16.94 -7.84
C GLU A 124 -30.90 -15.41 -7.91
N ASP A 125 -30.85 -14.75 -6.75
CA ASP A 125 -30.68 -13.32 -6.64
C ASP A 125 -29.23 -12.95 -6.93
N GLY A 126 -29.05 -12.23 -8.04
CA GLY A 126 -27.78 -11.61 -8.43
C GLY A 126 -27.33 -10.55 -7.40
N GLU A 127 -26.21 -9.88 -7.70
CA GLU A 127 -25.73 -8.74 -6.91
C GLU A 127 -26.88 -7.75 -6.68
N ARG A 128 -27.18 -7.45 -5.40
CA ARG A 128 -28.18 -6.44 -5.05
C ARG A 128 -27.81 -5.11 -5.67
N GLU A 129 -28.78 -4.35 -6.16
CA GLU A 129 -28.54 -2.97 -6.55
C GLU A 129 -28.20 -2.16 -5.30
N VAL A 130 -26.92 -1.85 -5.12
CA VAL A 130 -26.38 -1.11 -3.97
C VAL A 130 -25.97 0.27 -4.43
N ASP A 131 -26.31 1.30 -3.64
CA ASP A 131 -25.88 2.68 -3.90
C ASP A 131 -24.35 2.75 -4.01
N PRO A 132 -23.79 3.28 -5.11
CA PRO A 132 -22.35 3.44 -5.29
C PRO A 132 -21.68 4.31 -4.21
N GLU A 133 -22.41 5.21 -3.58
CA GLU A 133 -21.89 6.05 -2.51
C GLU A 133 -21.91 5.35 -1.15
N SER A 134 -22.59 4.21 -1.02
CA SER A 134 -22.57 3.43 0.22
C SER A 134 -21.15 2.91 0.52
N PRO A 135 -20.77 2.82 1.79
CA PRO A 135 -19.48 2.26 2.19
C PRO A 135 -19.35 0.79 1.73
N ALA A 136 -18.22 0.47 1.10
CA ALA A 136 -17.81 -0.89 0.78
C ALA A 136 -16.90 -1.46 1.88
N LEU A 137 -15.92 -0.66 2.30
CA LEU A 137 -14.91 -1.05 3.29
C LEU A 137 -14.75 0.05 4.34
N ILE A 138 -14.43 -0.36 5.56
CA ILE A 138 -13.99 0.52 6.63
C ILE A 138 -12.59 0.07 7.04
N VAL A 139 -11.57 0.76 6.55
CA VAL A 139 -10.17 0.40 6.78
C VAL A 139 -9.57 1.31 7.85
N TYR A 140 -9.06 0.71 8.94
CA TYR A 140 -8.45 1.49 10.00
C TYR A 140 -7.00 1.84 9.67
N THR A 141 -6.65 3.10 9.89
CA THR A 141 -5.28 3.61 9.72
C THR A 141 -4.69 3.99 11.06
N SER A 142 -3.45 3.58 11.30
CA SER A 142 -2.66 4.09 12.41
C SER A 142 -2.33 5.56 12.13
N GLY A 143 -3.14 6.49 12.65
CA GLY A 143 -2.88 7.92 12.53
C GLY A 143 -1.51 8.28 13.11
N THR A 144 -0.86 9.30 12.55
CA THR A 144 0.41 9.83 13.09
C THR A 144 0.24 10.43 14.48
N THR A 145 -1.01 10.76 14.84
CA THR A 145 -1.39 11.36 16.15
C THR A 145 -2.74 10.82 16.58
N GLY A 146 -2.77 10.06 17.66
CA GLY A 146 -4.00 9.55 18.27
C GLY A 146 -4.41 8.12 17.84
N PRO A 147 -5.59 7.65 18.30
CA PRO A 147 -6.08 6.31 17.98
C PRO A 147 -6.38 6.14 16.49
N PRO A 148 -6.37 4.90 15.96
CA PRO A 148 -6.72 4.61 14.58
C PRO A 148 -8.07 5.19 14.17
N LYS A 149 -8.18 5.63 12.92
CA LYS A 149 -9.43 6.15 12.34
C LYS A 149 -9.95 5.18 11.30
N GLY A 150 -11.25 4.90 11.32
CA GLY A 150 -11.93 4.12 10.29
C GLY A 150 -12.17 4.99 9.04
N VAL A 151 -11.54 4.63 7.94
CA VAL A 151 -11.70 5.30 6.63
C VAL A 151 -12.84 4.65 5.88
N LEU A 152 -13.87 5.42 5.55
CA LEU A 152 -15.04 4.95 4.80
C LEU A 152 -14.76 4.99 3.30
N LEU A 153 -14.50 3.83 2.71
CA LEU A 153 -14.30 3.69 1.27
C LEU A 153 -15.62 3.31 0.60
N SER A 154 -16.15 4.19 -0.22
CA SER A 154 -17.37 3.91 -0.97
C SER A 154 -17.12 2.91 -2.11
N ARG A 155 -18.20 2.26 -2.58
CA ARG A 155 -18.16 1.37 -3.74
C ARG A 155 -17.67 2.11 -4.97
N ARG A 156 -18.09 3.38 -5.15
CA ARG A 156 -17.61 4.27 -6.22
C ARG A 156 -16.11 4.47 -6.13
N ALA A 157 -15.58 4.80 -4.94
CA ALA A 157 -14.15 5.07 -4.78
C ALA A 157 -13.29 3.84 -5.12
N VAL A 158 -13.71 2.65 -4.65
CA VAL A 158 -13.04 1.38 -4.99
C VAL A 158 -13.08 1.12 -6.48
N ALA A 159 -14.25 1.21 -7.12
CA ALA A 159 -14.40 0.98 -8.54
C ALA A 159 -13.58 1.95 -9.38
N ALA A 160 -13.68 3.26 -9.10
CA ALA A 160 -12.98 4.31 -9.84
C ALA A 160 -11.46 4.14 -9.76
N SER A 161 -10.91 3.84 -8.57
CA SER A 161 -9.48 3.62 -8.41
C SER A 161 -8.98 2.39 -9.17
N LEU A 162 -9.73 1.29 -9.12
CA LEU A 162 -9.36 0.06 -9.82
C LEU A 162 -9.45 0.21 -11.35
N ASP A 163 -10.47 0.92 -11.85
CA ASP A 163 -10.62 1.19 -13.29
C ASP A 163 -9.52 2.12 -13.80
N ALA A 164 -9.18 3.17 -13.04
CA ALA A 164 -8.09 4.08 -13.38
C ALA A 164 -6.72 3.38 -13.44
N LEU A 165 -6.46 2.44 -12.50
CA LEU A 165 -5.26 1.61 -12.55
C LEU A 165 -5.29 0.63 -13.72
N ALA A 166 -6.45 0.04 -14.03
CA ALA A 166 -6.58 -0.87 -15.16
C ALA A 166 -6.26 -0.18 -16.48
N GLU A 167 -6.71 1.07 -16.66
CA GLU A 167 -6.34 1.89 -17.81
C GLU A 167 -4.84 2.20 -17.80
N ALA A 168 -4.31 2.69 -16.68
CA ALA A 168 -2.92 3.10 -16.55
C ALA A 168 -1.92 1.97 -16.80
N TRP A 169 -2.28 0.71 -16.47
CA TRP A 169 -1.41 -0.46 -16.54
C TRP A 169 -1.78 -1.42 -17.67
N ALA A 170 -2.78 -1.09 -18.48
CA ALA A 170 -3.38 -2.00 -19.45
C ALA A 170 -3.74 -3.35 -18.81
N TRP A 171 -4.34 -3.31 -17.63
CA TRP A 171 -4.66 -4.49 -16.83
C TRP A 171 -5.90 -5.17 -17.38
N THR A 172 -5.79 -6.45 -17.69
CA THR A 172 -6.83 -7.22 -18.37
C THR A 172 -7.22 -8.47 -17.58
N SER A 173 -8.20 -9.20 -18.12
CA SER A 173 -8.62 -10.50 -17.59
C SER A 173 -7.60 -11.62 -17.79
N ASP A 174 -6.57 -11.42 -18.62
CA ASP A 174 -5.54 -12.40 -18.86
C ASP A 174 -4.38 -12.30 -17.87
N ASP A 175 -4.41 -11.26 -17.01
CA ASP A 175 -3.40 -11.08 -16.00
C ASP A 175 -3.60 -12.03 -14.80
N VAL A 176 -2.49 -12.61 -14.39
CA VAL A 176 -2.36 -13.43 -13.19
C VAL A 176 -1.51 -12.67 -12.19
N LEU A 177 -2.15 -12.12 -11.17
CA LEU A 177 -1.49 -11.33 -10.13
C LEU A 177 -0.93 -12.22 -9.03
N VAL A 178 0.36 -12.11 -8.78
CA VAL A 178 1.07 -12.76 -7.67
C VAL A 178 1.36 -11.72 -6.58
N HIS A 179 1.04 -12.02 -5.33
CA HIS A 179 1.42 -11.18 -4.19
C HIS A 179 1.42 -11.93 -2.84
N ALA A 180 2.04 -11.31 -1.83
CA ALA A 180 2.06 -11.77 -0.44
C ALA A 180 1.70 -10.63 0.54
N LEU A 181 0.89 -9.67 0.08
CA LEU A 181 0.55 -8.48 0.84
C LEU A 181 -0.56 -8.77 1.86
N PRO A 182 -0.54 -8.12 3.04
CA PRO A 182 -1.60 -8.28 4.04
C PRO A 182 -2.98 -7.89 3.52
N LEU A 183 -3.99 -8.72 3.83
CA LEU A 183 -5.37 -8.56 3.34
C LEU A 183 -6.23 -7.61 4.20
N PHE A 184 -5.66 -6.95 5.20
CA PHE A 184 -6.31 -5.90 5.99
C PHE A 184 -5.90 -4.47 5.56
N HIS A 185 -5.06 -4.34 4.52
CA HIS A 185 -4.66 -3.06 3.93
C HIS A 185 -5.14 -2.93 2.49
N VAL A 186 -5.37 -1.69 2.07
CA VAL A 186 -5.84 -1.36 0.71
C VAL A 186 -4.94 -1.95 -0.38
N HIS A 187 -3.61 -2.01 -0.19
CA HIS A 187 -2.70 -2.57 -1.18
C HIS A 187 -2.95 -4.06 -1.43
N GLY A 188 -3.01 -4.87 -0.37
CA GLY A 188 -3.25 -6.31 -0.50
C GLY A 188 -4.70 -6.64 -0.79
N LEU A 189 -5.66 -5.96 -0.13
CA LEU A 189 -7.06 -6.27 -0.27
C LEU A 189 -7.69 -5.61 -1.50
N VAL A 190 -7.65 -4.27 -1.59
CA VAL A 190 -8.34 -3.58 -2.68
C VAL A 190 -7.63 -3.82 -4.01
N LEU A 191 -6.32 -3.55 -4.06
CA LEU A 191 -5.59 -3.72 -5.31
C LEU A 191 -5.28 -5.19 -5.59
N GLY A 192 -4.84 -5.94 -4.56
CA GLY A 192 -4.34 -7.32 -4.70
C GLY A 192 -5.43 -8.37 -4.87
N ILE A 193 -6.60 -8.20 -4.24
CA ILE A 193 -7.73 -9.13 -4.35
C ILE A 193 -8.83 -8.54 -5.25
N LEU A 194 -9.39 -7.38 -4.87
CA LEU A 194 -10.57 -6.86 -5.57
C LEU A 194 -10.24 -6.37 -6.98
N GLY A 195 -9.00 -5.93 -7.23
CA GLY A 195 -8.54 -5.48 -8.55
C GLY A 195 -8.65 -6.57 -9.62
N PRO A 196 -7.92 -7.70 -9.50
CA PRO A 196 -8.05 -8.80 -10.44
C PRO A 196 -9.49 -9.30 -10.57
N LEU A 197 -10.20 -9.48 -9.45
CA LEU A 197 -11.60 -9.95 -9.46
C LEU A 197 -12.54 -9.01 -10.23
N ARG A 198 -12.32 -7.69 -10.15
CA ARG A 198 -13.06 -6.71 -10.95
C ARG A 198 -12.76 -6.84 -12.45
N ARG A 199 -11.51 -7.15 -12.81
CA ARG A 199 -11.06 -7.27 -14.20
C ARG A 199 -11.29 -8.66 -14.83
N GLY A 200 -11.60 -9.67 -14.03
CA GLY A 200 -11.76 -11.05 -14.50
C GLY A 200 -10.44 -11.82 -14.61
N GLY A 201 -9.37 -11.32 -14.01
CA GLY A 201 -8.05 -11.98 -13.91
C GLY A 201 -7.97 -12.98 -12.76
N GLU A 202 -6.79 -13.57 -12.56
CA GLU A 202 -6.51 -14.52 -11.46
C GLU A 202 -5.69 -13.85 -10.36
N VAL A 203 -5.98 -14.17 -9.11
CA VAL A 203 -5.16 -13.82 -7.93
C VAL A 203 -4.43 -15.05 -7.43
N ARG A 204 -3.12 -14.91 -7.20
CA ARG A 204 -2.30 -15.91 -6.50
C ARG A 204 -1.66 -15.30 -5.27
N HIS A 205 -2.25 -15.56 -4.12
CA HIS A 205 -1.72 -15.10 -2.85
C HIS A 205 -0.77 -16.15 -2.25
N LEU A 206 0.48 -15.74 -1.97
CA LEU A 206 1.52 -16.64 -1.48
C LEU A 206 1.39 -17.02 0.01
N GLY A 207 0.42 -16.45 0.74
CA GLY A 207 0.35 -16.54 2.20
C GLY A 207 1.44 -15.69 2.86
N ALA A 208 2.69 -16.13 2.73
CA ALA A 208 3.89 -15.41 3.16
C ALA A 208 4.83 -15.15 1.98
N PHE A 209 5.57 -14.04 2.04
CA PHE A 209 6.58 -13.72 1.03
C PHE A 209 7.78 -14.66 1.13
N SER A 210 8.18 -15.23 -0.01
CA SER A 210 9.49 -15.86 -0.21
C SER A 210 9.96 -15.61 -1.64
N VAL A 211 11.27 -15.58 -1.84
CA VAL A 211 11.90 -15.41 -3.16
C VAL A 211 11.54 -16.61 -4.05
N GLU A 212 11.62 -17.82 -3.52
CA GLU A 212 11.31 -19.07 -4.20
C GLU A 212 9.82 -19.12 -4.59
N GLY A 213 8.92 -18.63 -3.73
CA GLY A 213 7.49 -18.53 -4.01
C GLY A 213 7.20 -17.62 -5.19
N VAL A 214 7.84 -16.44 -5.23
CA VAL A 214 7.74 -15.50 -6.34
C VAL A 214 8.30 -16.12 -7.63
N ALA A 215 9.50 -16.69 -7.60
CA ALA A 215 10.14 -17.32 -8.75
C ALA A 215 9.27 -18.46 -9.34
N ARG A 216 8.67 -19.29 -8.47
CA ARG A 216 7.79 -20.38 -8.88
C ARG A 216 6.50 -19.87 -9.54
N GLU A 217 5.81 -18.91 -8.92
CA GLU A 217 4.51 -18.46 -9.41
C GLU A 217 4.61 -17.58 -10.66
N LEU A 218 5.64 -16.75 -10.78
CA LEU A 218 5.90 -15.98 -11.99
C LEU A 218 6.48 -16.85 -13.13
N GLY A 219 7.34 -17.81 -12.79
CA GLY A 219 7.97 -18.68 -13.78
C GLY A 219 7.05 -19.81 -14.24
N ALA A 220 7.16 -21.00 -13.64
CA ALA A 220 6.37 -22.16 -14.01
C ALA A 220 4.86 -21.99 -13.77
N GLY A 221 4.48 -21.12 -12.83
CA GLY A 221 3.09 -20.79 -12.53
C GLY A 221 2.41 -19.92 -13.58
N GLY A 222 3.14 -19.21 -14.43
CA GLY A 222 2.58 -18.33 -15.46
C GLY A 222 1.99 -17.01 -14.89
N GLY A 223 2.44 -16.55 -13.73
CA GLY A 223 2.11 -15.24 -13.19
C GLY A 223 2.60 -14.13 -14.11
N THR A 224 1.77 -13.10 -14.35
CA THR A 224 2.09 -12.00 -15.26
C THR A 224 2.38 -10.70 -14.54
N VAL A 225 1.88 -10.54 -13.31
CA VAL A 225 1.97 -9.32 -12.51
C VAL A 225 2.45 -9.66 -11.10
N LEU A 226 3.38 -8.89 -10.56
CA LEU A 226 3.84 -8.98 -9.18
C LEU A 226 3.54 -7.69 -8.42
N PHE A 227 2.81 -7.79 -7.29
CA PHE A 227 2.72 -6.69 -6.33
C PHE A 227 3.60 -6.96 -5.13
N GLY A 228 4.38 -5.96 -4.75
CA GLY A 228 5.25 -6.00 -3.60
C GLY A 228 5.42 -4.65 -2.92
N VAL A 229 6.16 -4.67 -1.84
CA VAL A 229 6.65 -3.47 -1.14
C VAL A 229 8.18 -3.39 -1.29
N PRO A 230 8.82 -2.24 -1.03
CA PRO A 230 10.26 -2.09 -1.24
C PRO A 230 11.12 -3.17 -0.57
N THR A 231 10.78 -3.60 0.64
CA THR A 231 11.52 -4.67 1.34
C THR A 231 11.44 -6.04 0.64
N MET A 232 10.35 -6.32 -0.07
CA MET A 232 10.24 -7.52 -0.89
C MET A 232 11.11 -7.40 -2.13
N TYR A 233 11.08 -6.26 -2.83
CA TYR A 233 11.91 -6.00 -3.99
C TYR A 233 13.41 -5.98 -3.66
N HIS A 234 13.79 -5.44 -2.51
CA HIS A 234 15.16 -5.51 -2.02
C HIS A 234 15.64 -6.97 -1.88
N ARG A 235 14.84 -7.84 -1.24
CA ARG A 235 15.17 -9.27 -1.13
C ARG A 235 15.24 -9.99 -2.47
N LEU A 236 14.37 -9.62 -3.42
CA LEU A 236 14.43 -10.13 -4.78
C LEU A 236 15.72 -9.67 -5.46
N ALA A 237 16.07 -8.38 -5.36
CA ALA A 237 17.29 -7.81 -5.91
C ALA A 237 18.56 -8.49 -5.34
N ASP A 238 18.59 -8.80 -4.05
CA ASP A 238 19.71 -9.52 -3.42
C ASP A 238 19.89 -10.95 -3.94
N ALA A 239 18.79 -11.63 -4.29
CA ALA A 239 18.82 -12.99 -4.79
C ALA A 239 19.18 -13.13 -6.28
N LEU A 240 19.12 -12.03 -7.07
CA LEU A 240 19.31 -12.09 -8.54
C LEU A 240 20.67 -12.66 -8.96
N SER A 241 21.75 -12.36 -8.23
CA SER A 241 23.10 -12.79 -8.59
C SER A 241 23.33 -14.31 -8.46
N GLY A 242 22.49 -15.02 -7.72
CA GLY A 242 22.59 -16.45 -7.45
C GLY A 242 21.46 -17.30 -8.02
N ASP A 243 20.42 -16.69 -8.61
CA ASP A 243 19.22 -17.38 -9.05
C ASP A 243 18.77 -16.98 -10.46
N GLU A 244 19.29 -17.69 -11.47
CA GLU A 244 18.86 -17.50 -12.87
C GLU A 244 17.37 -17.81 -13.11
N GLY A 245 16.77 -18.68 -12.27
CA GLY A 245 15.34 -18.99 -12.33
C GLY A 245 14.51 -17.78 -11.96
N LEU A 246 14.89 -17.09 -10.89
CA LEU A 246 14.28 -15.81 -10.47
C LEU A 246 14.45 -14.72 -11.54
N VAL A 247 15.66 -14.58 -12.11
CA VAL A 247 15.92 -13.63 -13.19
C VAL A 247 14.96 -13.85 -14.36
N ARG A 248 14.84 -15.11 -14.84
CA ARG A 248 13.92 -15.46 -15.92
C ARG A 248 12.44 -15.22 -15.55
N ALA A 249 12.06 -15.54 -14.31
CA ALA A 249 10.69 -15.34 -13.83
C ALA A 249 10.31 -13.86 -13.79
N LEU A 250 11.17 -13.00 -13.25
CA LEU A 250 10.94 -11.54 -13.23
C LEU A 250 11.00 -10.93 -14.63
N ALA A 251 11.93 -11.38 -15.49
CA ALA A 251 12.01 -10.93 -16.89
C ALA A 251 10.76 -11.31 -17.70
N GLY A 252 10.12 -12.45 -17.38
CA GLY A 252 8.86 -12.89 -17.99
C GLY A 252 7.63 -12.12 -17.54
N ALA A 253 7.68 -11.51 -16.36
CA ALA A 253 6.55 -10.76 -15.84
C ALA A 253 6.25 -9.53 -16.71
N ARG A 254 4.97 -9.29 -16.99
CA ARG A 254 4.51 -8.12 -17.73
C ARG A 254 4.64 -6.83 -16.91
N LEU A 255 4.37 -6.93 -15.60
CA LEU A 255 4.32 -5.78 -14.71
C LEU A 255 4.85 -6.14 -13.31
N LEU A 256 5.79 -5.35 -12.85
CA LEU A 256 6.30 -5.38 -11.47
C LEU A 256 5.88 -4.08 -10.78
N VAL A 257 5.13 -4.15 -9.67
CA VAL A 257 4.56 -2.97 -8.99
C VAL A 257 5.05 -2.89 -7.56
N SER A 258 5.64 -1.77 -7.18
CA SER A 258 6.00 -1.42 -5.80
C SER A 258 5.13 -0.30 -5.25
N GLY A 259 4.91 -0.32 -3.95
CA GLY A 259 4.21 0.76 -3.27
C GLY A 259 4.24 0.65 -1.75
N SER A 260 3.49 1.52 -1.08
CA SER A 260 3.44 1.73 0.38
C SER A 260 4.66 2.49 0.95
N ALA A 261 5.78 2.52 0.25
CA ALA A 261 6.97 3.35 0.50
C ALA A 261 7.72 3.54 -0.82
N ALA A 262 8.69 4.46 -0.85
CA ALA A 262 9.57 4.63 -2.00
C ALA A 262 10.49 3.41 -2.16
N LEU A 263 10.66 2.94 -3.39
CA LEU A 263 11.65 1.92 -3.72
C LEU A 263 13.02 2.60 -3.92
N PRO A 264 14.10 2.13 -3.23
CA PRO A 264 15.43 2.67 -3.46
C PRO A 264 15.83 2.60 -4.93
N VAL A 265 16.43 3.67 -5.43
CA VAL A 265 16.89 3.77 -6.83
C VAL A 265 17.85 2.64 -7.16
N HIS A 266 18.76 2.32 -6.25
CA HIS A 266 19.69 1.20 -6.37
C HIS A 266 19.00 -0.15 -6.64
N ASP A 267 17.91 -0.46 -5.93
CA ASP A 267 17.16 -1.73 -6.17
C ASP A 267 16.44 -1.70 -7.50
N HIS A 268 15.90 -0.55 -7.93
CA HIS A 268 15.37 -0.36 -9.27
C HIS A 268 16.39 -0.72 -10.35
N GLU A 269 17.60 -0.16 -10.24
CA GLU A 269 18.68 -0.35 -11.20
C GLU A 269 19.17 -1.79 -11.25
N ARG A 270 19.34 -2.44 -10.09
CA ARG A 270 19.72 -3.86 -9.99
C ARG A 270 18.71 -4.78 -10.69
N ILE A 271 17.41 -4.56 -10.44
CA ILE A 271 16.35 -5.34 -11.06
C ILE A 271 16.33 -5.08 -12.58
N ALA A 272 16.39 -3.82 -13.00
CA ALA A 272 16.39 -3.46 -14.41
C ALA A 272 17.60 -4.05 -15.17
N ALA A 273 18.78 -3.97 -14.60
CA ALA A 273 20.02 -4.50 -15.19
C ALA A 273 19.97 -6.03 -15.36
N ALA A 274 19.46 -6.76 -14.35
CA ALA A 274 19.39 -8.21 -14.38
C ALA A 274 18.28 -8.77 -15.25
N THR A 275 17.12 -8.11 -15.30
CA THR A 275 15.88 -8.67 -15.87
C THR A 275 15.40 -7.94 -17.12
N GLY A 276 15.89 -6.74 -17.40
CA GLY A 276 15.35 -5.85 -18.42
C GLY A 276 13.96 -5.27 -18.07
N ARG A 277 13.48 -5.45 -16.85
CA ARG A 277 12.18 -4.95 -16.38
C ARG A 277 12.35 -3.83 -15.38
N THR A 278 11.52 -2.81 -15.51
CA THR A 278 11.43 -1.72 -14.55
C THR A 278 10.29 -1.96 -13.57
N VAL A 279 10.49 -1.58 -12.32
CA VAL A 279 9.44 -1.64 -11.31
C VAL A 279 8.58 -0.38 -11.43
N VAL A 280 7.28 -0.54 -11.53
CA VAL A 280 6.30 0.56 -11.58
C VAL A 280 6.00 0.99 -10.15
N GLU A 281 6.32 2.23 -9.82
CA GLU A 281 5.90 2.82 -8.56
C GLU A 281 4.54 3.52 -8.70
N ARG A 282 3.78 3.52 -7.62
CA ARG A 282 2.51 4.22 -7.51
C ARG A 282 2.38 4.85 -6.13
N TYR A 283 1.60 5.92 -6.04
CA TYR A 283 1.33 6.65 -4.82
C TYR A 283 -0.15 6.69 -4.50
N GLY A 284 -0.44 6.45 -3.25
CA GLY A 284 -1.77 6.54 -2.68
C GLY A 284 -1.75 6.27 -1.19
N MET A 285 -2.87 6.43 -0.55
CA MET A 285 -3.08 6.18 0.87
C MET A 285 -4.50 5.63 1.08
N THR A 286 -4.83 5.21 2.29
CA THR A 286 -6.14 4.62 2.54
C THR A 286 -7.28 5.56 2.15
N GLU A 287 -7.16 6.84 2.47
CA GLU A 287 -8.19 7.87 2.22
C GLU A 287 -8.41 8.18 0.74
N THR A 288 -7.42 7.92 -0.09
CA THR A 288 -7.47 8.28 -1.51
C THR A 288 -7.33 7.09 -2.45
N LEU A 289 -7.15 5.88 -1.92
CA LEU A 289 -6.74 4.73 -2.70
C LEU A 289 -5.50 5.09 -3.54
N MET A 290 -5.62 5.16 -4.87
CA MET A 290 -4.48 5.50 -5.72
C MET A 290 -4.62 6.87 -6.38
N ASN A 291 -3.56 7.66 -6.29
CA ASN A 291 -3.49 9.03 -6.82
C ASN A 291 -2.69 9.11 -8.12
N THR A 292 -1.49 8.53 -8.11
CA THR A 292 -0.57 8.57 -9.24
C THR A 292 0.03 7.19 -9.51
N SER A 293 0.53 6.98 -10.70
CA SER A 293 1.34 5.82 -11.06
C SER A 293 2.30 6.14 -12.22
N VAL A 294 3.47 5.52 -12.19
CA VAL A 294 4.32 5.39 -13.37
C VAL A 294 3.56 4.58 -14.43
N ARG A 295 3.68 4.96 -15.70
CA ARG A 295 3.06 4.24 -16.82
C ARG A 295 4.05 3.18 -17.34
N PRO A 296 3.62 1.91 -17.49
CA PRO A 296 4.46 0.88 -18.10
C PRO A 296 4.85 1.24 -19.53
N GLY A 297 6.07 0.88 -19.94
CA GLY A 297 6.56 1.10 -21.30
C GLY A 297 7.09 2.50 -21.62
N GLY A 298 7.03 3.44 -20.67
CA GLY A 298 7.72 4.73 -20.75
C GLY A 298 9.19 4.64 -20.36
N GLU A 299 9.91 5.76 -20.43
CA GLU A 299 11.28 5.84 -19.87
C GLU A 299 11.25 5.53 -18.38
N PRO A 300 12.17 4.66 -17.89
CA PRO A 300 12.31 4.40 -16.46
C PRO A 300 12.63 5.69 -15.70
N ARG A 301 11.88 5.96 -14.64
CA ARG A 301 12.10 7.13 -13.77
C ARG A 301 12.11 6.71 -12.30
N PRO A 302 13.17 6.02 -11.85
CA PRO A 302 13.31 5.63 -10.46
C PRO A 302 13.16 6.81 -9.50
N GLY A 303 12.55 6.57 -8.34
CA GLY A 303 12.31 7.61 -7.32
C GLY A 303 11.14 8.53 -7.61
N THR A 304 10.37 8.30 -8.69
CA THR A 304 9.13 9.02 -8.98
C THR A 304 7.91 8.12 -8.83
N VAL A 305 6.76 8.73 -8.60
CA VAL A 305 5.48 8.02 -8.50
C VAL A 305 4.58 8.27 -9.70
N GLY A 306 5.18 8.72 -10.80
CA GLY A 306 4.50 8.95 -12.08
C GLY A 306 3.57 10.16 -12.08
N THR A 307 2.53 10.09 -12.90
CA THR A 307 1.55 11.16 -13.10
C THR A 307 0.20 10.79 -12.51
N PRO A 308 -0.71 11.76 -12.26
CA PRO A 308 -2.07 11.48 -11.79
C PRO A 308 -2.78 10.42 -12.62
N LEU A 309 -3.54 9.57 -11.96
CA LEU A 309 -4.38 8.56 -12.60
C LEU A 309 -5.59 9.21 -13.30
N PRO A 310 -6.21 8.55 -14.29
CA PRO A 310 -7.43 9.03 -14.91
C PRO A 310 -8.50 9.39 -13.86
N GLY A 311 -9.07 10.59 -13.99
CA GLY A 311 -10.08 11.13 -13.07
C GLY A 311 -9.54 11.69 -11.76
N VAL A 312 -8.24 11.65 -11.51
CA VAL A 312 -7.62 12.23 -10.33
C VAL A 312 -6.94 13.56 -10.68
N ASP A 313 -7.39 14.62 -10.02
CA ASP A 313 -6.70 15.91 -10.03
C ASP A 313 -5.70 15.96 -8.88
N LEU A 314 -4.50 16.48 -9.14
CA LEU A 314 -3.45 16.69 -8.14
C LEU A 314 -2.89 18.09 -8.27
N ARG A 315 -2.80 18.80 -7.13
CA ARG A 315 -2.12 20.09 -7.03
C ARG A 315 -1.10 20.09 -5.90
N LEU A 316 -0.10 20.95 -6.01
CA LEU A 316 0.82 21.28 -4.93
C LEU A 316 0.44 22.63 -4.37
N VAL A 317 0.45 22.76 -3.05
CA VAL A 317 0.16 24.03 -2.37
C VAL A 317 1.28 24.38 -1.40
N ASP A 318 1.51 25.68 -1.22
CA ASP A 318 2.46 26.19 -0.24
C ASP A 318 1.85 26.24 1.16
N GLU A 319 2.60 26.73 2.15
CA GLU A 319 2.18 26.81 3.56
C GLU A 319 1.02 27.79 3.77
N ASP A 320 0.87 28.82 2.94
CA ASP A 320 -0.23 29.77 2.95
C ASP A 320 -1.48 29.28 2.19
N GLY A 321 -1.43 28.10 1.58
CA GLY A 321 -2.51 27.54 0.78
C GLY A 321 -2.50 27.95 -0.70
N SER A 322 -1.51 28.75 -1.13
CA SER A 322 -1.37 29.15 -2.54
C SER A 322 -1.01 27.95 -3.42
N VAL A 323 -1.65 27.85 -4.58
CA VAL A 323 -1.37 26.77 -5.54
C VAL A 323 -0.04 27.03 -6.25
N LEU A 324 0.86 26.07 -6.19
CA LEU A 324 2.15 26.13 -6.85
C LEU A 324 2.04 25.64 -8.29
N GLY A 325 2.34 26.52 -9.25
CA GLY A 325 2.38 26.21 -10.68
C GLY A 325 3.73 25.68 -11.17
N ALA A 326 4.76 25.71 -10.33
CA ALA A 326 6.12 25.32 -10.69
C ALA A 326 6.21 23.84 -11.10
N ARG A 327 7.00 23.58 -12.16
CA ARG A 327 7.34 22.25 -12.67
C ARG A 327 8.85 22.19 -12.91
N ASP A 328 9.61 22.53 -11.88
CA ASP A 328 11.07 22.65 -11.90
C ASP A 328 11.80 21.48 -11.22
N GLY A 329 11.03 20.53 -10.64
CA GLY A 329 11.59 19.44 -9.87
C GLY A 329 12.17 19.82 -8.51
N GLU A 330 12.05 21.10 -8.11
CA GLU A 330 12.68 21.66 -6.91
C GLU A 330 11.67 22.29 -5.95
N THR A 331 10.64 22.99 -6.46
CA THR A 331 9.65 23.67 -5.65
C THR A 331 8.77 22.67 -4.90
N VAL A 332 8.95 22.59 -3.57
CA VAL A 332 8.25 21.65 -2.68
C VAL A 332 6.90 22.23 -2.25
N GLY A 333 5.84 21.47 -2.45
CA GLY A 333 4.49 21.79 -1.97
C GLY A 333 3.76 20.60 -1.35
N GLU A 334 2.75 20.87 -0.52
CA GLU A 334 1.86 19.84 0.00
C GLU A 334 0.98 19.30 -1.12
N VAL A 335 0.90 17.96 -1.21
CA VAL A 335 0.05 17.28 -2.18
C VAL A 335 -1.41 17.38 -1.74
N GLN A 336 -2.24 17.96 -2.59
CA GLN A 336 -3.69 17.89 -2.46
C GLN A 336 -4.27 17.17 -3.67
N VAL A 337 -5.28 16.34 -3.43
CA VAL A 337 -5.92 15.52 -4.47
C VAL A 337 -7.43 15.68 -4.45
N ARG A 338 -8.03 15.55 -5.64
CA ARG A 338 -9.46 15.54 -5.86
C ARG A 338 -9.81 14.49 -6.89
N GLY A 339 -10.89 13.74 -6.69
CA GLY A 339 -11.32 12.73 -7.65
C GLY A 339 -12.32 11.74 -7.08
N PRO A 340 -12.84 10.87 -7.94
CA PRO A 340 -13.81 9.86 -7.56
C PRO A 340 -13.22 8.74 -6.66
N ASN A 341 -11.91 8.68 -6.52
CA ASN A 341 -11.17 7.74 -5.70
C ASN A 341 -11.13 8.11 -4.20
N LEU A 342 -11.60 9.30 -3.83
CA LEU A 342 -11.57 9.77 -2.45
C LEU A 342 -12.58 9.04 -1.57
N PHE A 343 -12.19 8.84 -0.31
CA PHE A 343 -13.05 8.30 0.75
C PHE A 343 -14.26 9.22 1.04
N SER A 344 -15.29 8.66 1.66
CA SER A 344 -16.47 9.44 2.05
C SER A 344 -16.28 10.22 3.36
N GLY A 345 -15.28 9.86 4.15
CA GLY A 345 -14.93 10.49 5.42
C GLY A 345 -14.39 9.48 6.44
N TYR A 346 -14.08 10.00 7.64
CA TYR A 346 -13.71 9.17 8.78
C TYR A 346 -14.96 8.77 9.58
N LEU A 347 -15.08 7.49 9.88
CA LEU A 347 -16.18 6.94 10.68
C LEU A 347 -16.27 7.67 12.02
N ASN A 348 -17.47 8.14 12.38
CA ASN A 348 -17.76 8.85 13.63
C ASN A 348 -16.86 10.08 13.91
N ARG A 349 -16.24 10.66 12.88
CA ARG A 349 -15.30 11.79 13.01
C ARG A 349 -15.58 12.89 11.98
N PRO A 350 -16.76 13.54 12.01
CA PRO A 350 -17.10 14.57 11.00
C PRO A 350 -16.15 15.78 11.04
N GLU A 351 -15.69 16.17 12.23
CA GLU A 351 -14.75 17.28 12.37
C GLU A 351 -13.37 16.95 11.76
N ALA A 352 -12.86 15.73 11.99
CA ALA A 352 -11.61 15.27 11.39
C ALA A 352 -11.73 15.14 9.87
N THR A 353 -12.90 14.75 9.39
CA THR A 353 -13.19 14.74 7.96
C THR A 353 -13.15 16.13 7.37
N ALA A 354 -13.87 17.09 7.96
CA ALA A 354 -13.89 18.47 7.50
C ALA A 354 -12.49 19.10 7.50
N ALA A 355 -11.71 18.85 8.56
CA ALA A 355 -10.34 19.38 8.69
C ALA A 355 -9.36 18.79 7.66
N ALA A 356 -9.66 17.62 7.09
CA ALA A 356 -8.83 16.97 6.09
C ALA A 356 -9.01 17.55 4.68
N PHE A 357 -9.99 18.41 4.47
CA PHE A 357 -10.29 19.00 3.17
C PHE A 357 -10.04 20.52 3.13
N ASP A 358 -9.75 21.01 1.94
CA ASP A 358 -9.72 22.41 1.55
C ASP A 358 -10.67 22.58 0.36
N GLY A 359 -11.92 22.94 0.62
CA GLY A 359 -13.00 22.77 -0.35
C GLY A 359 -13.14 21.29 -0.76
N ASP A 360 -13.03 21.01 -2.06
CA ASP A 360 -13.10 19.65 -2.61
C ASP A 360 -11.75 18.92 -2.64
N TRP A 361 -10.68 19.53 -2.14
CA TRP A 361 -9.33 19.00 -2.18
C TRP A 361 -8.95 18.33 -0.86
N PHE A 362 -8.65 17.05 -0.93
CA PHE A 362 -8.15 16.32 0.23
C PHE A 362 -6.66 16.63 0.46
N ARG A 363 -6.32 17.03 1.68
CA ARG A 363 -4.96 17.30 2.15
C ARG A 363 -4.29 15.99 2.53
N THR A 364 -3.32 15.54 1.74
CA THR A 364 -2.67 14.25 2.00
C THR A 364 -1.69 14.30 3.17
N GLY A 365 -1.17 15.48 3.50
CA GLY A 365 -0.07 15.66 4.43
C GLY A 365 1.28 15.17 3.89
N ASP A 366 1.33 14.75 2.63
CA ASP A 366 2.56 14.44 1.92
C ASP A 366 3.06 15.68 1.17
N VAL A 367 4.36 15.79 0.98
CA VAL A 367 4.97 16.86 0.19
C VAL A 367 5.69 16.26 -1.02
N ALA A 368 5.64 16.99 -2.13
CA ALA A 368 6.19 16.55 -3.39
C ALA A 368 6.76 17.73 -4.20
N VAL A 369 7.50 17.40 -5.24
CA VAL A 369 7.87 18.29 -6.33
C VAL A 369 7.25 17.77 -7.63
N ARG A 370 7.11 18.64 -8.63
CA ARG A 370 6.62 18.28 -9.94
C ARG A 370 7.67 18.58 -11.00
N GLU A 371 7.98 17.57 -11.79
CA GLU A 371 8.91 17.69 -12.93
C GLU A 371 8.25 18.42 -14.11
N ALA A 372 9.06 18.88 -15.08
CA ALA A 372 8.61 19.62 -16.26
C ALA A 372 7.53 18.89 -17.08
N ASP A 373 7.60 17.56 -17.13
CA ASP A 373 6.65 16.69 -17.84
C ASP A 373 5.38 16.37 -17.01
N GLY A 374 5.30 16.88 -15.77
CA GLY A 374 4.18 16.65 -14.85
C GLY A 374 4.34 15.44 -13.94
N THR A 375 5.43 14.69 -14.05
CA THR A 375 5.77 13.59 -13.14
C THR A 375 5.92 14.10 -11.70
N VAL A 376 5.41 13.34 -10.75
CA VAL A 376 5.45 13.65 -9.31
C VAL A 376 6.56 12.86 -8.64
N ARG A 377 7.40 13.53 -7.85
CA ARG A 377 8.38 12.92 -6.97
C ARG A 377 8.05 13.28 -5.53
N LEU A 378 7.79 12.27 -4.71
CA LEU A 378 7.49 12.48 -3.29
C LEU A 378 8.77 12.87 -2.56
N VAL A 379 8.68 13.92 -1.77
CA VAL A 379 9.74 14.36 -0.86
C VAL A 379 9.60 13.68 0.50
N GLY A 380 8.35 13.41 0.93
CA GLY A 380 8.03 12.68 2.14
C GLY A 380 6.79 13.20 2.85
N ARG A 381 6.60 12.79 4.10
CA ARG A 381 5.55 13.32 4.98
C ARG A 381 5.97 14.69 5.51
N ARG A 382 5.10 15.68 5.38
CA ARG A 382 5.32 17.03 5.91
C ARG A 382 5.71 17.03 7.40
N ALA A 383 5.09 16.16 8.20
CA ALA A 383 5.27 16.10 9.63
C ALA A 383 6.51 15.31 10.10
N THR A 384 7.13 14.48 9.25
CA THR A 384 8.21 13.54 9.67
C THR A 384 9.39 13.47 8.74
N ASP A 385 9.22 13.81 7.46
CA ASP A 385 10.25 13.58 6.43
C ASP A 385 10.73 14.88 5.79
N LEU A 386 10.04 16.01 6.04
CA LEU A 386 10.46 17.32 5.64
C LEU A 386 11.29 17.95 6.76
N ILE A 387 12.58 18.11 6.51
CA ILE A 387 13.55 18.69 7.46
C ILE A 387 13.75 20.17 7.09
N LYS A 388 13.51 21.06 8.05
CA LYS A 388 13.70 22.51 7.87
C LYS A 388 15.07 22.92 8.44
N SER A 389 16.12 22.84 7.61
CA SER A 389 17.49 23.07 8.03
C SER A 389 18.10 24.26 7.28
N GLY A 390 18.57 25.26 8.02
CA GLY A 390 19.25 26.43 7.45
C GLY A 390 18.42 27.23 6.43
N GLY A 391 17.10 27.26 6.61
CA GLY A 391 16.15 27.91 5.70
C GLY A 391 15.71 27.07 4.50
N TYR A 392 16.29 25.87 4.33
CA TYR A 392 15.90 24.93 3.26
C TYR A 392 14.84 23.95 3.73
N LYS A 393 13.95 23.56 2.80
CA LYS A 393 13.02 22.43 2.95
C LYS A 393 13.65 21.19 2.31
N ILE A 394 14.13 20.26 3.11
CA ILE A 394 14.95 19.12 2.68
C ILE A 394 14.15 17.83 2.88
N GLY A 395 14.07 17.02 1.83
CA GLY A 395 13.46 15.70 1.90
C GLY A 395 14.42 14.67 2.50
N ALA A 396 13.96 13.96 3.52
CA ALA A 396 14.76 12.88 4.10
C ALA A 396 15.08 11.77 3.08
N GLY A 397 14.12 11.44 2.20
CA GLY A 397 14.24 10.33 1.24
C GLY A 397 15.38 10.49 0.23
N GLU A 398 15.70 11.70 -0.22
CA GLU A 398 16.83 11.92 -1.13
C GLU A 398 18.18 11.66 -0.47
N ILE A 399 18.29 11.99 0.82
CA ILE A 399 19.48 11.69 1.61
C ILE A 399 19.58 10.19 1.92
N GLU A 400 18.45 9.55 2.22
CA GLU A 400 18.38 8.10 2.42
C GLU A 400 18.84 7.34 1.17
N ASN A 401 18.40 7.75 -0.02
CA ASN A 401 18.86 7.16 -1.28
C ASN A 401 20.36 7.35 -1.47
N ALA A 402 20.88 8.57 -1.28
CA ALA A 402 22.30 8.81 -1.40
C ALA A 402 23.14 7.99 -0.40
N LEU A 403 22.65 7.78 0.82
CA LEU A 403 23.32 6.91 1.79
C LEU A 403 23.31 5.44 1.36
N LEU A 404 22.22 4.96 0.75
CA LEU A 404 22.08 3.58 0.26
C LEU A 404 23.00 3.28 -0.94
N ASP A 405 23.45 4.29 -1.67
CA ASP A 405 24.45 4.14 -2.75
C ASP A 405 25.86 3.85 -2.21
N HIS A 406 26.09 4.03 -0.90
CA HIS A 406 27.37 3.72 -0.27
C HIS A 406 27.48 2.23 0.07
N PRO A 407 28.51 1.49 -0.37
CA PRO A 407 28.63 0.02 -0.23
C PRO A 407 28.65 -0.46 1.24
N GLY A 408 29.04 0.39 2.16
CA GLY A 408 29.05 0.11 3.59
C GLY A 408 27.70 0.30 4.29
N VAL A 409 26.63 0.70 3.56
CA VAL A 409 25.28 0.96 4.11
C VAL A 409 24.31 -0.07 3.61
N ARG A 410 23.68 -0.82 4.53
CA ARG A 410 22.61 -1.79 4.22
C ARG A 410 21.23 -1.15 4.28
N GLU A 411 20.96 -0.33 5.30
CA GLU A 411 19.72 0.40 5.45
C GLU A 411 20.01 1.81 5.97
N ALA A 412 19.20 2.78 5.56
CA ALA A 412 19.29 4.15 6.03
C ALA A 412 17.90 4.73 6.31
N ALA A 413 17.83 5.58 7.34
CA ALA A 413 16.70 6.47 7.59
C ALA A 413 17.25 7.83 8.02
N VAL A 414 16.53 8.91 7.67
CA VAL A 414 16.96 10.27 7.97
C VAL A 414 15.85 11.03 8.69
N THR A 415 16.22 11.75 9.75
CA THR A 415 15.28 12.56 10.55
C THR A 415 15.86 13.95 10.78
N GLY A 416 14.99 14.93 11.07
CA GLY A 416 15.38 16.20 11.65
C GLY A 416 15.42 16.10 13.18
N GLU A 417 16.40 16.72 13.81
CA GLU A 417 16.43 16.97 15.25
C GLU A 417 16.56 18.48 15.50
N PRO A 418 15.93 19.04 16.55
CA PRO A 418 16.04 20.46 16.86
C PRO A 418 17.51 20.92 16.95
N ASP A 419 17.82 22.05 16.33
CA ASP A 419 19.13 22.66 16.32
C ASP A 419 18.99 24.18 16.47
N PRO A 420 19.74 24.83 17.40
CA PRO A 420 19.57 26.23 17.70
C PRO A 420 19.97 27.16 16.55
N ASP A 421 20.88 26.74 15.67
CA ASP A 421 21.37 27.59 14.56
C ASP A 421 20.64 27.30 13.23
N LEU A 422 20.30 26.02 13.00
CA LEU A 422 19.73 25.56 11.74
C LEU A 422 18.20 25.40 11.79
N GLY A 423 17.57 25.49 12.97
CA GLY A 423 16.21 25.07 13.20
C GLY A 423 16.12 23.56 13.41
N GLU A 424 16.52 22.78 12.39
CA GLU A 424 16.72 21.34 12.50
C GLU A 424 18.06 20.93 11.91
N ARG A 425 18.75 19.99 12.56
CA ARG A 425 19.91 19.31 12.01
C ARG A 425 19.52 17.97 11.40
N ILE A 426 20.18 17.61 10.32
CA ILE A 426 19.96 16.35 9.62
C ILE A 426 20.70 15.23 10.38
N VAL A 427 19.96 14.19 10.79
CA VAL A 427 20.50 13.00 11.46
C VAL A 427 20.26 11.78 10.58
N ALA A 428 21.33 11.07 10.22
CA ALA A 428 21.27 9.80 9.52
C ALA A 428 21.31 8.63 10.51
N TRP A 429 20.40 7.69 10.37
CA TRP A 429 20.33 6.42 11.10
C TRP A 429 20.71 5.31 10.13
N VAL A 430 21.82 4.64 10.37
CA VAL A 430 22.45 3.74 9.41
C VAL A 430 22.54 2.34 10.00
N VAL A 431 22.13 1.35 9.22
CA VAL A 431 22.44 -0.06 9.46
C VAL A 431 23.59 -0.41 8.53
N PRO A 432 24.80 -0.68 9.05
CA PRO A 432 25.95 -0.98 8.22
C PRO A 432 25.83 -2.35 7.53
N SER A 433 26.45 -2.51 6.36
CA SER A 433 26.54 -3.79 5.66
C SER A 433 27.38 -4.79 6.47
N ASP A 434 28.43 -4.30 7.13
CA ASP A 434 29.26 -5.06 8.07
C ASP A 434 29.24 -4.36 9.45
N ALA A 435 28.60 -4.99 10.42
CA ALA A 435 28.49 -4.46 11.77
C ALA A 435 29.84 -4.36 12.50
N SER A 436 30.86 -5.15 12.09
CA SER A 436 32.20 -5.12 12.68
C SER A 436 33.10 -4.00 12.14
N ALA A 437 32.74 -3.44 10.97
CA ALA A 437 33.49 -2.39 10.28
C ALA A 437 32.52 -1.33 9.67
N PRO A 438 31.76 -0.59 10.52
CA PRO A 438 30.87 0.44 10.01
C PRO A 438 31.68 1.58 9.34
N PRO A 439 31.19 2.13 8.20
CA PRO A 439 31.84 3.29 7.59
C PRO A 439 31.83 4.47 8.54
N ALA A 440 32.85 5.33 8.47
CA ALA A 440 32.94 6.49 9.35
C ALA A 440 31.80 7.50 9.06
N GLY A 441 31.22 8.12 10.09
CA GLY A 441 30.15 9.09 9.90
C GLY A 441 30.53 10.29 9.02
N ALA A 442 31.81 10.73 9.07
CA ALA A 442 32.33 11.77 8.19
C ALA A 442 32.39 11.30 6.73
N GLU A 443 32.79 10.05 6.49
CA GLU A 443 32.82 9.43 5.16
C GLU A 443 31.41 9.41 4.52
N LEU A 444 30.39 8.97 5.27
CA LEU A 444 29.00 8.98 4.81
C LEU A 444 28.48 10.39 4.54
N ALA A 445 28.82 11.34 5.41
CA ALA A 445 28.45 12.74 5.20
C ALA A 445 29.12 13.35 3.96
N ASP A 446 30.40 13.02 3.70
CA ASP A 446 31.10 13.47 2.51
C ASP A 446 30.60 12.77 1.24
N HIS A 447 30.20 11.49 1.32
CA HIS A 447 29.58 10.76 0.23
C HIS A 447 28.26 11.45 -0.18
N VAL A 448 27.39 11.77 0.78
CA VAL A 448 26.15 12.51 0.50
C VAL A 448 26.44 13.89 -0.11
N ALA A 449 27.43 14.62 0.40
CA ALA A 449 27.80 15.94 -0.11
C ALA A 449 28.39 15.89 -1.53
N GLY A 450 28.94 14.74 -1.93
CA GLY A 450 29.42 14.50 -3.29
C GLY A 450 28.30 14.23 -4.30
N LEU A 451 27.15 13.73 -3.84
CA LEU A 451 26.01 13.39 -4.67
C LEU A 451 24.90 14.46 -4.64
N LEU A 452 24.74 15.15 -3.52
CA LEU A 452 23.68 16.13 -3.29
C LEU A 452 24.25 17.50 -2.92
N ALA A 453 23.38 18.51 -2.92
CA ALA A 453 23.77 19.87 -2.50
C ALA A 453 24.31 19.87 -1.05
N PRO A 454 25.35 20.67 -0.73
CA PRO A 454 26.06 20.64 0.57
C PRO A 454 25.18 20.84 1.81
N HIS A 455 24.08 21.55 1.68
CA HIS A 455 23.13 21.77 2.80
C HIS A 455 22.34 20.51 3.19
N LYS A 456 22.34 19.46 2.34
CA LYS A 456 21.69 18.16 2.57
C LYS A 456 22.59 17.17 3.32
N ARG A 457 23.83 17.53 3.59
CA ARG A 457 24.79 16.70 4.30
C ARG A 457 24.33 16.39 5.73
N PRO A 458 24.30 15.11 6.16
CA PRO A 458 24.01 14.75 7.56
C PRO A 458 25.03 15.39 8.52
N ARG A 459 24.51 15.95 9.61
CA ARG A 459 25.35 16.51 10.69
C ARG A 459 25.71 15.49 11.76
N THR A 460 24.89 14.46 11.86
CA THR A 460 25.07 13.36 12.81
C THR A 460 24.75 12.04 12.11
N VAL A 461 25.59 11.03 12.36
CA VAL A 461 25.33 9.65 11.91
C VAL A 461 25.27 8.76 13.14
N ARG A 462 24.20 7.96 13.23
CA ARG A 462 23.96 6.98 14.30
C ARG A 462 23.81 5.60 13.69
N TYR A 463 24.37 4.60 14.35
CA TYR A 463 24.34 3.22 13.86
C TYR A 463 23.36 2.39 14.65
N LEU A 464 22.66 1.51 13.95
CA LEU A 464 21.66 0.58 14.51
C LEU A 464 21.92 -0.82 13.96
N GLU A 465 21.45 -1.84 14.68
CA GLU A 465 21.41 -3.22 14.18
C GLU A 465 20.28 -3.43 13.15
N ALA A 466 19.15 -2.76 13.35
CA ALA A 466 17.99 -2.77 12.46
C ALA A 466 17.17 -1.49 12.61
N LEU A 467 16.51 -1.05 11.54
CA LEU A 467 15.55 0.05 11.59
C LEU A 467 14.18 -0.46 12.15
N PRO A 468 13.54 0.30 13.06
CA PRO A 468 12.19 -0.04 13.54
C PRO A 468 11.18 0.08 12.40
N ARG A 469 10.34 -0.96 12.21
CA ARG A 469 9.35 -1.02 11.12
C ARG A 469 7.99 -1.43 11.64
N ASN A 470 6.95 -0.99 10.94
CA ASN A 470 5.60 -1.51 11.12
C ASN A 470 5.38 -2.80 10.31
N ASP A 471 4.18 -3.39 10.44
CA ASP A 471 3.78 -4.62 9.73
C ASP A 471 3.84 -4.54 8.19
N MET A 472 3.80 -3.32 7.65
CA MET A 472 3.94 -3.05 6.21
C MET A 472 5.40 -2.86 5.78
N GLY A 473 6.37 -3.03 6.69
CA GLY A 473 7.78 -2.80 6.42
C GLY A 473 8.19 -1.32 6.38
N LYS A 474 7.28 -0.38 6.71
CA LYS A 474 7.59 1.06 6.75
C LYS A 474 8.38 1.41 8.01
N VAL A 475 9.47 2.18 7.84
CA VAL A 475 10.29 2.66 8.95
C VAL A 475 9.49 3.60 9.88
N LEU A 476 9.58 3.35 11.17
CA LEU A 476 8.93 4.13 12.23
C LEU A 476 9.87 5.25 12.71
N LYS A 477 10.01 6.35 11.93
CA LYS A 477 10.94 7.46 12.22
C LYS A 477 10.73 8.11 13.59
N LYS A 478 9.49 8.15 14.09
CA LYS A 478 9.23 8.65 15.46
C LYS A 478 9.91 7.82 16.54
N ALA A 479 10.04 6.51 16.36
CA ALA A 479 10.74 5.65 17.30
C ALA A 479 12.25 5.92 17.29
N LEU A 480 12.82 6.32 16.13
CA LEU A 480 14.22 6.71 16.01
C LEU A 480 14.51 8.00 16.80
N SER A 481 13.70 9.03 16.62
CA SER A 481 13.85 10.32 17.31
C SER A 481 13.76 10.18 18.83
N ALA A 482 12.89 9.29 19.33
CA ALA A 482 12.77 9.00 20.76
C ALA A 482 14.01 8.30 21.34
N ALA A 483 14.66 7.42 20.58
CA ALA A 483 15.89 6.72 21.00
C ALA A 483 17.13 7.62 21.04
N GLY A 484 17.11 8.75 20.33
CA GLY A 484 18.22 9.70 20.27
C GLY A 484 18.21 10.78 21.36
N SER A 485 17.15 10.83 22.17
CA SER A 485 16.96 11.83 23.23
C SER A 485 17.37 11.33 24.63
N GLY A 486 17.98 10.13 24.72
CA GLY A 486 18.46 9.50 25.96
C GLY A 486 19.95 9.63 26.18
#